data_a6dc2116c23170d9c885b8160baa588a
#
_entry.id   a6dc2116c23170d9c885b8160baa588a
#
_cell.length_a   1.000
_cell.length_b   1.000
_cell.length_c   1.000
_cell.angle_alpha   90.00
_cell.angle_beta   90.00
_cell.angle_gamma   90.00
#
_symmetry.space_group_name_H-M   'P 1'
#
loop_
_entity.id
_entity.type
_entity.pdbx_description
1 polymer ?
#
loop_
_entity_poly.entity_id
_entity_poly.type
_entity_poly.pdbx_seq_one_letter_code
_entity_poly.pdbx_strand_id
1 'polypeptide(L)'
;MEQRDIERLRRKLELQRHEARQFLREYEQEAQSLDDKGKQQSADQCVSSMSKESLSERSSQRLTVLRLIEAALGRIADDSFGRCVECGDQIQDQRLQALPWTQFCLPCQGELEKKIGASLSKRTSIPETAASRRAG
;
A
#
# COMPACT_ATOMS: atom_id res chain seq x y z
N MET A 1 -21.72 0.11 -10.20
CA MET A 1 -21.70 0.38 -8.73
C MET A 1 -22.69 1.49 -8.43
N GLU A 2 -23.55 1.26 -7.47
CA GLU A 2 -24.55 2.26 -7.10
C GLU A 2 -23.94 3.36 -6.21
N GLN A 3 -24.60 4.51 -6.23
CA GLN A 3 -24.15 5.67 -5.45
C GLN A 3 -24.04 5.35 -3.95
N ARG A 4 -24.93 4.51 -3.44
CA ARG A 4 -24.89 4.09 -2.03
C ARG A 4 -23.63 3.30 -1.70
N ASP A 5 -23.19 2.46 -2.63
CA ASP A 5 -21.97 1.66 -2.44
C ASP A 5 -20.73 2.55 -2.47
N ILE A 6 -20.71 3.51 -3.37
CA ILE A 6 -19.61 4.49 -3.45
C ILE A 6 -19.53 5.30 -2.17
N GLU A 7 -20.68 5.74 -1.64
CA GLU A 7 -20.71 6.50 -0.39
C GLU A 7 -20.21 5.67 0.79
N ARG A 8 -20.59 4.39 0.84
CA ARG A 8 -20.09 3.47 1.87
C ARG A 8 -18.59 3.29 1.77
N LEU A 9 -18.08 3.11 0.58
CA LEU A 9 -16.64 2.96 0.34
C LEU A 9 -15.89 4.26 0.67
N ARG A 10 -16.49 5.41 0.36
CA ARG A 10 -15.91 6.70 0.72
C ARG A 10 -15.71 6.84 2.23
N ARG A 11 -16.72 6.48 3.00
CA ARG A 11 -16.63 6.50 4.47
C ARG A 11 -15.55 5.57 4.98
N LYS A 12 -15.48 4.38 4.41
CA LYS A 12 -14.45 3.40 4.77
C LYS A 12 -13.05 3.95 4.47
N LEU A 13 -12.87 4.57 3.31
CA LEU A 13 -11.60 5.18 2.92
C LEU A 13 -11.22 6.33 3.85
N GLU A 14 -12.17 7.18 4.21
CA GLU A 14 -11.91 8.28 5.12
C GLU A 14 -11.46 7.79 6.50
N LEU A 15 -12.09 6.73 7.01
CA LEU A 15 -11.69 6.11 8.26
C LEU A 15 -10.27 5.54 8.16
N GLN A 16 -9.99 4.82 7.10
CA GLN A 16 -8.67 4.24 6.86
C GLN A 16 -7.60 5.31 6.71
N ARG A 17 -7.94 6.44 6.06
CA ARG A 17 -7.04 7.58 5.96
C ARG A 17 -6.71 8.14 7.33
N HIS A 18 -7.73 8.30 8.17
CA HIS A 18 -7.54 8.80 9.53
C HIS A 18 -6.62 7.88 10.34
N GLU A 19 -6.86 6.58 10.28
CA GLU A 19 -6.05 5.58 10.96
C GLU A 19 -4.60 5.59 10.48
N ALA A 20 -4.40 5.68 9.18
CA ALA A 20 -3.06 5.71 8.60
C ALA A 20 -2.29 6.97 9.02
N ARG A 21 -2.96 8.13 9.02
CA ARG A 21 -2.35 9.39 9.45
C ARG A 21 -1.99 9.35 10.93
N GLN A 22 -2.86 8.75 11.75
CA GLN A 22 -2.61 8.60 13.17
C GLN A 22 -1.41 7.70 13.44
N PHE A 23 -1.32 6.60 12.71
CA PHE A 23 -0.17 5.70 12.79
C PHE A 23 1.14 6.44 12.46
N LEU A 24 1.14 7.25 11.40
CA LEU A 24 2.33 7.99 10.99
C LEU A 24 2.75 9.02 12.04
N ARG A 25 1.79 9.69 12.68
CA ARG A 25 2.09 10.63 13.77
C ARG A 25 2.71 9.92 14.97
N GLU A 26 2.16 8.78 15.34
CA GLU A 26 2.72 7.94 16.43
C GLU A 26 4.11 7.45 16.06
N TYR A 27 4.32 7.06 14.80
CA TYR A 27 5.62 6.65 14.30
C TYR A 27 6.66 7.77 14.47
N GLU A 28 6.32 9.00 14.08
CA GLU A 28 7.23 10.13 14.22
C GLU A 28 7.63 10.37 15.67
N GLN A 29 6.67 10.31 16.57
CA GLN A 29 6.92 10.48 18.01
C GLN A 29 7.81 9.37 18.55
N GLU A 30 7.53 8.13 18.17
CA GLU A 30 8.30 6.97 18.63
C GLU A 30 9.72 6.97 18.06
N ALA A 31 9.88 7.31 16.79
CA ALA A 31 11.19 7.41 16.15
C ALA A 31 12.04 8.49 16.83
N GLN A 32 11.44 9.64 17.15
CA GLN A 32 12.10 10.72 17.86
C GLN A 32 12.52 10.28 19.27
N SER A 33 11.66 9.55 19.97
CA SER A 33 11.96 9.02 21.29
C SER A 33 13.11 8.03 21.24
N LEU A 34 13.17 7.17 20.22
CA LEU A 34 14.26 6.21 20.03
C LEU A 34 15.59 6.92 19.75
N ASP A 35 15.57 8.01 18.98
CA ASP A 35 16.75 8.83 18.71
C ASP A 35 17.30 9.43 20.02
N ASP A 36 16.43 10.00 20.84
CA ASP A 36 16.82 10.59 22.11
C ASP A 36 17.42 9.54 23.06
N LYS A 37 16.82 8.36 23.14
CA LYS A 37 17.33 7.25 23.94
C LYS A 37 18.65 6.72 23.41
N GLY A 38 18.80 6.63 22.09
CA GLY A 38 20.00 6.16 21.43
C GLY A 38 21.22 7.03 21.69
N LYS A 39 21.00 8.33 21.91
CA LYS A 39 22.08 9.28 22.24
C LYS A 39 22.58 9.11 23.67
N GLN A 40 21.76 8.55 24.56
CA GLN A 40 22.08 8.45 25.97
C GLN A 40 22.74 7.14 26.37
N GLN A 41 22.50 6.05 25.64
CA GLN A 41 22.99 4.72 26.02
C GLN A 41 23.51 3.96 24.81
N SER A 42 24.83 3.75 24.76
CA SER A 42 25.48 3.06 23.64
C SER A 42 25.17 1.57 23.58
N ALA A 43 24.84 0.94 24.72
CA ALA A 43 24.51 -0.48 24.76
C ALA A 43 23.17 -0.81 24.08
N ASP A 44 22.26 0.15 24.05
CA ASP A 44 20.92 -0.03 23.46
C ASP A 44 20.85 0.35 21.99
N GLN A 45 21.96 0.83 21.39
CA GLN A 45 21.96 1.28 20.00
C GLN A 45 21.55 0.20 19.01
N CYS A 46 21.98 -1.04 19.21
CA CYS A 46 21.63 -2.15 18.32
C CYS A 46 20.13 -2.43 18.36
N VAL A 47 19.54 -2.48 19.55
CA VAL A 47 18.11 -2.70 19.73
C VAL A 47 17.30 -1.54 19.16
N SER A 48 17.74 -0.31 19.42
CA SER A 48 17.11 0.89 18.89
C SER A 48 17.14 0.94 17.36
N SER A 49 18.28 0.55 16.76
CA SER A 49 18.42 0.50 15.30
C SER A 49 17.47 -0.52 14.68
N MET A 50 17.35 -1.70 15.27
CA MET A 50 16.43 -2.74 14.81
C MET A 50 14.98 -2.27 14.92
N SER A 51 14.62 -1.61 16.01
CA SER A 51 13.28 -1.04 16.19
C SER A 51 12.98 0.04 15.17
N LYS A 52 13.97 0.90 14.89
CA LYS A 52 13.84 1.96 13.87
C LYS A 52 13.61 1.38 12.48
N GLU A 53 14.35 0.34 12.11
CA GLU A 53 14.19 -0.31 10.80
C GLU A 53 12.79 -0.90 10.65
N SER A 54 12.30 -1.60 11.68
CA SER A 54 10.96 -2.17 11.68
C SER A 54 9.89 -1.07 11.57
N LEU A 55 10.03 0.01 12.32
CA LEU A 55 9.12 1.14 12.27
C LEU A 55 9.18 1.85 10.92
N SER A 56 10.37 1.97 10.34
CA SER A 56 10.56 2.59 9.02
C SER A 56 9.85 1.80 7.94
N GLU A 57 9.94 0.47 7.95
CA GLU A 57 9.23 -0.38 7.01
C GLU A 57 7.71 -0.22 7.14
N ARG A 58 7.21 -0.24 8.38
CA ARG A 58 5.77 -0.07 8.64
C ARG A 58 5.28 1.30 8.19
N SER A 59 6.06 2.34 8.46
CA SER A 59 5.68 3.69 8.06
C SER A 59 5.68 3.84 6.55
N SER A 60 6.63 3.23 5.84
CA SER A 60 6.68 3.23 4.39
C SER A 60 5.46 2.55 3.79
N GLN A 61 5.07 1.41 4.33
CA GLN A 61 3.87 0.70 3.90
C GLN A 61 2.61 1.52 4.13
N ARG A 62 2.49 2.13 5.31
CA ARG A 62 1.34 2.98 5.64
C ARG A 62 1.28 4.22 4.77
N LEU A 63 2.42 4.82 4.48
CA LEU A 63 2.48 5.98 3.59
C LEU A 63 2.02 5.63 2.17
N THR A 64 2.45 4.47 1.66
CA THR A 64 2.04 3.98 0.36
C THR A 64 0.52 3.78 0.33
N VAL A 65 -0.04 3.10 1.33
CA VAL A 65 -1.49 2.89 1.43
C VAL A 65 -2.23 4.22 1.56
N LEU A 66 -1.70 5.15 2.35
CA LEU A 66 -2.31 6.47 2.51
C LEU A 66 -2.41 7.21 1.17
N ARG A 67 -1.36 7.17 0.36
CA ARG A 67 -1.37 7.78 -0.98
C ARG A 67 -2.42 7.14 -1.88
N LEU A 68 -2.56 5.83 -1.81
CA LEU A 68 -3.58 5.10 -2.58
C LEU A 68 -4.99 5.47 -2.12
N ILE A 69 -5.19 5.60 -0.81
CA ILE A 69 -6.48 6.02 -0.24
C ILE A 69 -6.83 7.43 -0.69
N GLU A 70 -5.90 8.36 -0.63
CA GLU A 70 -6.12 9.74 -1.05
C GLU A 70 -6.43 9.82 -2.55
N ALA A 71 -5.72 9.03 -3.37
CA ALA A 71 -6.00 8.95 -4.79
C ALA A 71 -7.41 8.40 -5.05
N ALA A 72 -7.83 7.38 -4.29
CA ALA A 72 -9.16 6.81 -4.41
C ALA A 72 -10.25 7.84 -4.04
N LEU A 73 -10.04 8.59 -2.98
CA LEU A 73 -10.96 9.66 -2.58
C LEU A 73 -11.05 10.75 -3.65
N GLY A 74 -9.92 11.08 -4.29
CA GLY A 74 -9.90 12.00 -5.41
C GLY A 74 -10.71 11.50 -6.60
N ARG A 75 -10.64 10.20 -6.89
CA ARG A 75 -11.42 9.60 -7.97
C ARG A 75 -12.91 9.61 -7.66
N ILE A 76 -13.30 9.45 -6.40
CA ILE A 76 -14.71 9.59 -6.01
C ILE A 76 -15.20 11.01 -6.28
N ALA A 77 -14.36 12.01 -5.97
CA ALA A 77 -14.70 13.41 -6.23
C ALA A 77 -14.80 13.72 -7.72
N ASP A 78 -14.01 13.04 -8.55
CA ASP A 78 -14.00 13.23 -10.02
C ASP A 78 -15.00 12.35 -10.76
N ASP A 79 -15.77 11.52 -10.05
CA ASP A 79 -16.67 10.53 -10.64
C ASP A 79 -15.95 9.47 -11.50
N SER A 80 -14.66 9.26 -11.27
CA SER A 80 -13.88 8.24 -11.98
C SER A 80 -13.58 7.01 -11.11
N PHE A 81 -14.15 6.96 -9.93
CA PHE A 81 -13.96 5.84 -9.00
C PHE A 81 -14.55 4.54 -9.59
N GLY A 82 -13.83 3.44 -9.36
CA GLY A 82 -14.25 2.13 -9.82
C GLY A 82 -13.78 1.78 -11.22
N ARG A 83 -13.00 2.64 -11.85
CA ARG A 83 -12.41 2.37 -13.17
C ARG A 83 -10.91 2.14 -13.06
N CYS A 84 -10.42 1.17 -13.81
CA CYS A 84 -8.99 0.89 -13.88
C CYS A 84 -8.26 2.07 -14.51
N VAL A 85 -7.15 2.49 -13.90
CA VAL A 85 -6.37 3.63 -14.41
C VAL A 85 -5.57 3.26 -15.67
N GLU A 86 -5.37 1.97 -15.93
CA GLU A 86 -4.63 1.51 -17.12
C GLU A 86 -5.53 1.31 -18.33
N CYS A 87 -6.60 0.50 -18.19
CA CYS A 87 -7.44 0.12 -19.33
C CYS A 87 -8.77 0.86 -19.36
N GLY A 88 -9.15 1.54 -18.30
CA GLY A 88 -10.43 2.24 -18.23
C GLY A 88 -11.65 1.36 -17.99
N ASP A 89 -11.46 0.05 -17.90
CA ASP A 89 -12.54 -0.88 -17.61
C ASP A 89 -12.97 -0.80 -16.16
N GLN A 90 -14.20 -1.23 -15.91
CA GLN A 90 -14.75 -1.21 -14.57
C GLN A 90 -14.07 -2.27 -13.69
N ILE A 91 -13.66 -1.86 -12.49
CA ILE A 91 -13.09 -2.78 -11.50
C ILE A 91 -14.26 -3.52 -10.85
N GLN A 92 -14.07 -4.82 -10.58
CA GLN A 92 -15.11 -5.64 -9.97
C GLN A 92 -15.47 -5.12 -8.57
N ASP A 93 -16.77 -5.11 -8.26
CA ASP A 93 -17.28 -4.61 -6.99
C ASP A 93 -16.68 -5.35 -5.80
N GLN A 94 -16.51 -6.67 -5.89
CA GLN A 94 -15.91 -7.48 -4.84
C GLN A 94 -14.49 -7.03 -4.53
N ARG A 95 -13.74 -6.69 -5.57
CA ARG A 95 -12.36 -6.21 -5.42
C ARG A 95 -12.35 -4.84 -4.74
N LEU A 96 -13.25 -3.96 -5.10
CA LEU A 96 -13.38 -2.64 -4.48
C LEU A 96 -13.81 -2.73 -3.02
N GLN A 97 -14.66 -3.68 -2.68
CA GLN A 97 -15.07 -3.89 -1.30
C GLN A 97 -13.92 -4.41 -0.43
N ALA A 98 -13.08 -5.27 -0.98
CA ALA A 98 -11.90 -5.79 -0.28
C ALA A 98 -10.78 -4.76 -0.20
N LEU A 99 -10.52 -4.05 -1.31
CA LEU A 99 -9.46 -3.05 -1.42
C LEU A 99 -10.03 -1.78 -2.05
N PRO A 100 -10.66 -0.89 -1.26
CA PRO A 100 -11.30 0.30 -1.82
C PRO A 100 -10.35 1.25 -2.54
N TRP A 101 -9.06 1.19 -2.20
CA TRP A 101 -8.06 2.04 -2.83
C TRP A 101 -7.43 1.45 -4.08
N THR A 102 -7.87 0.28 -4.53
CA THR A 102 -7.29 -0.33 -5.72
C THR A 102 -7.46 0.54 -6.95
N GLN A 103 -6.42 0.63 -7.77
CA GLN A 103 -6.39 1.45 -8.98
C GLN A 103 -6.55 0.60 -10.24
N PHE A 104 -6.32 -0.71 -10.14
CA PHE A 104 -6.24 -1.59 -11.28
C PHE A 104 -7.30 -2.67 -11.21
N CYS A 105 -7.84 -3.04 -12.38
CA CYS A 105 -8.65 -4.25 -12.50
C CYS A 105 -7.75 -5.48 -12.34
N LEU A 106 -8.35 -6.63 -12.13
CA LEU A 106 -7.60 -7.86 -11.89
C LEU A 106 -6.62 -8.19 -13.03
N PRO A 107 -7.01 -8.13 -14.32
CA PRO A 107 -6.05 -8.37 -15.40
C PRO A 107 -4.87 -7.40 -15.41
N CYS A 108 -5.11 -6.11 -15.21
CA CYS A 108 -4.03 -5.11 -15.21
C CYS A 108 -3.12 -5.27 -14.01
N GLN A 109 -3.66 -5.60 -12.84
CA GLN A 109 -2.86 -5.88 -11.68
C GLN A 109 -1.97 -7.10 -11.89
N GLY A 110 -2.50 -8.14 -12.52
CA GLY A 110 -1.74 -9.33 -12.87
C GLY A 110 -0.59 -9.04 -13.82
N GLU A 111 -0.81 -8.19 -14.82
CA GLU A 111 0.23 -7.78 -15.75
C GLU A 111 1.34 -6.98 -15.04
N LEU A 112 0.96 -6.09 -14.15
CA LEU A 112 1.91 -5.30 -13.38
C LEU A 112 2.78 -6.20 -12.49
N GLU A 113 2.17 -7.17 -11.83
CA GLU A 113 2.87 -8.11 -10.98
C GLU A 113 3.83 -8.98 -11.77
N LYS A 114 3.47 -9.39 -12.99
CA LYS A 114 4.35 -10.12 -13.90
C LYS A 114 5.57 -9.30 -14.25
N LYS A 115 5.40 -8.02 -14.56
CA LYS A 115 6.52 -7.12 -14.89
C LYS A 115 7.46 -6.95 -13.71
N ILE A 116 6.92 -6.77 -12.50
CA ILE A 116 7.69 -6.65 -11.27
C ILE A 116 8.42 -7.96 -10.99
N GLY A 117 7.74 -9.10 -11.12
CA GLY A 117 8.32 -10.42 -10.92
C GLY A 117 9.46 -10.71 -11.89
N ALA A 118 9.28 -10.40 -13.17
CA ALA A 118 10.32 -10.56 -14.17
C ALA A 118 11.54 -9.69 -13.87
N SER A 119 11.31 -8.45 -13.44
CA SER A 119 12.39 -7.53 -13.07
C SER A 119 13.17 -8.04 -11.85
N LEU A 120 12.46 -8.56 -10.85
CA LEU A 120 13.09 -9.14 -9.67
C LEU A 120 13.86 -10.42 -10.01
N SER A 121 13.33 -11.27 -10.89
CA SER A 121 14.00 -12.49 -11.34
C SER A 121 15.32 -12.18 -12.01
N LYS A 122 15.37 -11.13 -12.83
CA LYS A 122 16.62 -10.71 -13.47
C LYS A 122 17.66 -10.26 -12.47
N ARG A 123 17.24 -9.59 -11.41
CA ARG A 123 18.15 -9.09 -10.37
C ARG A 123 18.71 -10.19 -9.49
N THR A 124 17.88 -11.18 -9.17
CA THR A 124 18.23 -12.23 -8.22
C THR A 124 18.81 -13.49 -8.88
N SER A 125 18.80 -13.56 -10.19
CA SER A 125 19.25 -14.74 -10.96
C SER A 125 18.52 -16.02 -10.58
N ILE A 126 17.29 -15.91 -10.11
CA ILE A 126 16.45 -17.06 -9.76
C ILE A 126 16.03 -17.79 -11.04
N PRO A 127 16.13 -19.13 -11.09
CA PRO A 127 15.69 -19.89 -12.25
C PRO A 127 14.23 -19.66 -12.57
N GLU A 128 13.93 -19.47 -13.86
CA GLU A 128 12.58 -19.13 -14.32
C GLU A 128 11.58 -20.28 -14.26
N THR A 129 12.02 -21.46 -13.87
CA THR A 129 11.18 -22.66 -13.87
C THR A 129 9.88 -22.48 -13.09
N ALA A 130 9.91 -21.69 -12.03
CA ALA A 130 8.73 -21.43 -11.24
C ALA A 130 7.72 -20.52 -11.94
N ALA A 131 8.20 -19.61 -12.78
CA ALA A 131 7.34 -18.67 -13.50
C ALA A 131 6.63 -19.32 -14.68
N SER A 132 7.31 -20.21 -15.41
CA SER A 132 6.75 -20.86 -16.58
C SER A 132 5.62 -21.84 -16.23
N ARG A 133 5.61 -22.38 -15.03
CA ARG A 133 4.56 -23.30 -14.58
C ARG A 133 3.20 -22.66 -14.38
N ARG A 134 3.18 -21.34 -14.21
CA ARG A 134 1.95 -20.60 -13.96
C ARG A 134 1.27 -20.12 -15.22
N ALA A 135 1.94 -20.21 -16.34
CA ALA A 135 1.43 -19.74 -17.60
C ALA A 135 0.41 -20.68 -18.22
N GLY A 136 0.28 -21.91 -17.71
CA GLY A 136 -0.68 -22.88 -18.18
C GLY A 136 -2.08 -22.75 -17.64
#